data_81cfac54e7776efb4180dfc093f6c1c6
#
_entry.id   81cfac54e7776efb4180dfc093f6c1c6
#
_cell.length_a   1.000
_cell.length_b   1.000
_cell.length_c   1.000
_cell.angle_alpha   90.00
_cell.angle_beta   90.00
_cell.angle_gamma   90.00
#
_symmetry.space_group_name_H-M   'P 1'
#
loop_
_entity.id
_entity.type
_entity.pdbx_description
1 polymer ?
#
loop_
_entity_poly.entity_id
_entity_poly.type
_entity_poly.pdbx_seq_one_letter_code
_entity_poly.pdbx_strand_id
1 'polypeptide(L)'
;MPQKEKSMKNGHYIELGGSYQYWPVLVPRGIRLYSYEQIPVFLRDNPYITDGYRAYLPSRLCIKSLFILSNETVNIWSHLLGFLLFFTMGIYDMVFVLPNTGASQEDYVIYSIGLFCFQLCMLCSVGYHLFCCHRSEKTSRRWMALDYAGISIGTLGCYVPGVFHAFYCNNYWRQVYLVTVLAMILAVFFAQIHPHYLTHPWRRLRSIMFCSVVGYGLIPTLHWVWLNDGFSSELVQAFIPRVLGIYAIAALGFVIYVSKVPERYFPGQLNYMGSSHQVWHILLVCMFYWCHRSALLILDYRHNHPCPDLHVHT
;
A
#
# COMPACT_ATOMS: atom_id res chain seq x y z
N MET A 1 -42.05 -25.51 7.93
CA MET A 1 -42.24 -25.64 6.45
C MET A 1 -40.90 -25.37 5.79
N PRO A 2 -40.33 -26.27 5.02
CA PRO A 2 -39.04 -26.09 4.39
C PRO A 2 -39.15 -25.16 3.17
N GLN A 3 -38.35 -24.12 3.12
CA GLN A 3 -38.22 -23.26 1.94
C GLN A 3 -37.53 -24.03 0.83
N LYS A 4 -38.22 -24.15 -0.29
CA LYS A 4 -37.71 -24.75 -1.54
C LYS A 4 -36.55 -23.90 -2.08
N GLU A 5 -35.35 -24.50 -2.12
CA GLU A 5 -34.25 -24.05 -2.99
C GLU A 5 -34.72 -23.99 -4.43
N LYS A 6 -34.89 -22.80 -4.99
CA LYS A 6 -35.05 -22.60 -6.42
C LYS A 6 -33.69 -22.62 -7.10
N SER A 7 -33.47 -23.66 -7.87
CA SER A 7 -32.34 -23.86 -8.78
C SER A 7 -32.05 -22.62 -9.63
N MET A 8 -30.80 -22.17 -9.63
CA MET A 8 -30.29 -21.14 -10.52
C MET A 8 -30.29 -21.62 -11.98
N LYS A 9 -31.30 -21.26 -12.73
CA LYS A 9 -31.23 -21.20 -14.19
C LYS A 9 -31.61 -19.78 -14.61
N ASN A 10 -30.73 -19.16 -15.39
CA ASN A 10 -30.87 -17.85 -16.03
C ASN A 10 -30.88 -16.62 -15.11
N GLY A 11 -29.70 -16.12 -14.70
CA GLY A 11 -29.44 -14.69 -14.50
C GLY A 11 -30.34 -13.89 -13.55
N HIS A 12 -31.21 -14.52 -12.77
CA HIS A 12 -32.06 -13.85 -11.78
C HIS A 12 -31.44 -13.95 -10.39
N TYR A 13 -31.16 -12.82 -9.79
CA TYR A 13 -30.68 -12.70 -8.42
C TYR A 13 -31.86 -12.88 -7.45
N ILE A 14 -31.63 -13.64 -6.36
CA ILE A 14 -32.62 -13.84 -5.31
C ILE A 14 -32.84 -12.51 -4.59
N GLU A 15 -34.03 -11.95 -4.66
CA GLU A 15 -34.47 -10.83 -3.81
C GLU A 15 -34.73 -11.33 -2.38
N LEU A 16 -33.77 -11.06 -1.50
CA LEU A 16 -33.97 -11.15 -0.05
C LEU A 16 -34.05 -9.72 0.48
N GLY A 17 -35.14 -9.32 1.13
CA GLY A 17 -35.46 -7.95 1.53
C GLY A 17 -34.31 -7.20 2.26
N GLY A 18 -33.70 -6.25 1.60
CA GLY A 18 -32.66 -5.36 2.10
C GLY A 18 -32.70 -4.03 1.37
N SER A 19 -32.20 -2.98 2.01
CA SER A 19 -32.12 -1.65 1.40
C SER A 19 -31.06 -1.62 0.29
N TYR A 20 -31.40 -0.96 -0.82
CA TYR A 20 -30.47 -0.71 -1.92
C TYR A 20 -29.93 0.70 -1.79
N GLN A 21 -28.60 0.85 -1.89
CA GLN A 21 -27.96 2.16 -2.00
C GLN A 21 -27.15 2.22 -3.28
N TYR A 22 -27.35 3.24 -4.11
CA TYR A 22 -26.50 3.52 -5.28
C TYR A 22 -26.30 5.01 -5.50
N TRP A 23 -25.22 5.34 -6.15
CA TRP A 23 -25.05 6.62 -6.78
C TRP A 23 -25.82 6.64 -8.10
N PRO A 24 -26.69 7.62 -8.34
CA PRO A 24 -27.78 7.53 -9.31
C PRO A 24 -27.39 7.53 -10.79
N VAL A 25 -26.10 7.62 -11.17
CA VAL A 25 -25.75 7.98 -12.54
C VAL A 25 -25.30 6.84 -13.44
N LEU A 26 -24.81 5.71 -12.94
CA LEU A 26 -24.11 4.72 -13.78
C LEU A 26 -24.39 3.23 -13.55
N VAL A 27 -25.26 2.84 -12.61
CA VAL A 27 -25.45 1.40 -12.31
C VAL A 27 -26.86 0.92 -12.64
N PRO A 28 -27.03 -0.02 -13.57
CA PRO A 28 -28.32 -0.65 -13.80
C PRO A 28 -28.64 -1.63 -12.67
N ARG A 29 -29.71 -1.35 -11.97
CA ARG A 29 -30.44 -2.20 -11.01
C ARG A 29 -29.61 -3.11 -10.10
N GLY A 30 -29.38 -2.64 -8.86
CA GLY A 30 -29.39 -3.44 -7.65
C GLY A 30 -28.19 -4.32 -7.32
N ILE A 31 -27.02 -3.75 -6.88
CA ILE A 31 -26.13 -4.50 -6.01
C ILE A 31 -26.64 -4.31 -4.59
N ARG A 32 -27.05 -5.43 -3.95
CA ARG A 32 -27.47 -5.45 -2.57
C ARG A 32 -26.29 -5.24 -1.63
N LEU A 33 -26.48 -4.42 -0.61
CA LEU A 33 -25.59 -4.33 0.54
C LEU A 33 -26.09 -5.22 1.69
N TYR A 34 -25.14 -5.70 2.48
CA TYR A 34 -25.37 -6.66 3.56
C TYR A 34 -24.84 -6.11 4.88
N SER A 35 -25.46 -6.53 5.99
CA SER A 35 -24.90 -6.33 7.32
C SER A 35 -23.78 -7.34 7.60
N TYR A 36 -22.97 -7.07 8.63
CA TYR A 36 -21.87 -7.92 9.09
C TYR A 36 -22.30 -9.38 9.34
N GLU A 37 -23.50 -9.59 9.90
CA GLU A 37 -24.02 -10.92 10.19
C GLU A 37 -24.41 -11.72 8.93
N GLN A 38 -24.70 -11.04 7.82
CA GLN A 38 -25.18 -11.64 6.58
C GLN A 38 -24.06 -12.01 5.59
N ILE A 39 -22.83 -11.51 5.82
CA ILE A 39 -21.70 -11.79 4.93
C ILE A 39 -21.02 -13.11 5.26
N PRO A 40 -20.29 -13.71 4.30
CA PRO A 40 -19.50 -14.93 4.55
C PRO A 40 -18.44 -14.69 5.61
N VAL A 41 -18.10 -15.76 6.34
CA VAL A 41 -17.11 -15.70 7.43
C VAL A 41 -15.75 -15.17 6.98
N PHE A 42 -15.33 -15.46 5.75
CA PHE A 42 -14.05 -15.01 5.21
C PHE A 42 -13.98 -13.48 4.96
N LEU A 43 -15.12 -12.78 4.96
CA LEU A 43 -15.22 -11.31 4.90
C LEU A 43 -15.32 -10.64 6.26
N ARG A 44 -15.52 -11.40 7.34
CA ARG A 44 -15.72 -10.88 8.70
C ARG A 44 -14.38 -10.56 9.37
N ASP A 45 -13.75 -9.45 8.99
CA ASP A 45 -12.48 -9.01 9.60
C ASP A 45 -12.68 -7.99 10.72
N ASN A 46 -13.61 -7.05 10.57
CA ASN A 46 -13.82 -5.94 11.49
C ASN A 46 -15.25 -5.90 12.04
N PRO A 47 -15.49 -6.35 13.30
CA PRO A 47 -16.83 -6.41 13.88
C PRO A 47 -17.44 -5.03 14.17
N TYR A 48 -16.65 -3.95 14.14
CA TYR A 48 -17.13 -2.60 14.39
C TYR A 48 -17.73 -1.93 13.14
N ILE A 49 -17.49 -2.49 11.96
CA ILE A 49 -18.19 -2.12 10.71
C ILE A 49 -19.38 -3.05 10.58
N THR A 50 -20.56 -2.52 10.79
CA THR A 50 -21.76 -3.35 10.96
C THR A 50 -22.63 -3.47 9.71
N ASP A 51 -22.42 -2.62 8.69
CA ASP A 51 -23.23 -2.54 7.48
C ASP A 51 -22.43 -2.04 6.27
N GLY A 52 -23.07 -2.02 5.10
CA GLY A 52 -22.48 -1.50 3.86
C GLY A 52 -21.64 -2.50 3.10
N TYR A 53 -21.70 -3.79 3.42
CA TYR A 53 -20.91 -4.83 2.77
C TYR A 53 -21.47 -5.25 1.42
N ARG A 54 -20.60 -5.37 0.42
CA ARG A 54 -20.88 -6.11 -0.81
C ARG A 54 -20.49 -7.58 -0.62
N ALA A 55 -21.28 -8.52 -1.11
CA ALA A 55 -20.98 -9.94 -1.02
C ALA A 55 -21.61 -10.73 -2.18
N TYR A 56 -21.08 -11.94 -2.41
CA TYR A 56 -21.58 -12.94 -3.35
C TYR A 56 -21.59 -12.50 -4.83
N LEU A 57 -20.78 -11.52 -5.22
CA LEU A 57 -20.79 -10.95 -6.56
C LEU A 57 -19.95 -11.79 -7.54
N PRO A 58 -20.41 -11.99 -8.80
CA PRO A 58 -19.53 -12.46 -9.88
C PRO A 58 -18.58 -11.34 -10.32
N SER A 59 -17.46 -11.69 -10.96
CA SER A 59 -16.38 -10.76 -11.34
C SER A 59 -16.87 -9.49 -12.05
N ARG A 60 -17.82 -9.62 -12.98
CA ARG A 60 -18.38 -8.47 -13.71
C ARG A 60 -19.08 -7.47 -12.79
N LEU A 61 -19.78 -7.96 -11.75
CA LEU A 61 -20.45 -7.09 -10.79
C LEU A 61 -19.48 -6.54 -9.74
N CYS A 62 -18.40 -7.25 -9.40
CA CYS A 62 -17.32 -6.69 -8.59
C CYS A 62 -16.75 -5.41 -9.25
N ILE A 63 -16.45 -5.46 -10.56
CA ILE A 63 -15.95 -4.27 -11.29
C ILE A 63 -17.01 -3.16 -11.33
N LYS A 64 -18.26 -3.48 -11.65
CA LYS A 64 -19.35 -2.48 -11.68
C LYS A 64 -19.60 -1.84 -10.31
N SER A 65 -19.29 -2.54 -9.23
CA SER A 65 -19.47 -2.05 -7.87
C SER A 65 -18.45 -0.97 -7.46
N LEU A 66 -17.50 -0.62 -8.31
CA LEU A 66 -16.63 0.55 -8.16
C LEU A 66 -17.42 1.84 -7.89
N PHE A 67 -18.61 1.96 -8.48
CA PHE A 67 -19.49 3.14 -8.37
C PHE A 67 -20.62 2.97 -7.35
N ILE A 68 -20.59 1.91 -6.54
CA ILE A 68 -21.55 1.65 -5.47
C ILE A 68 -20.98 2.17 -4.15
N LEU A 69 -21.73 3.01 -3.45
CA LEU A 69 -21.36 3.41 -2.09
C LEU A 69 -21.44 2.20 -1.16
N SER A 70 -20.31 1.79 -0.62
CA SER A 70 -20.15 0.63 0.28
C SER A 70 -19.07 0.92 1.31
N ASN A 71 -18.89 0.03 2.28
CA ASN A 71 -17.80 0.12 3.24
C ASN A 71 -16.39 0.12 2.59
N GLU A 72 -16.26 -0.36 1.35
CA GLU A 72 -15.02 -0.43 0.59
C GLU A 72 -14.77 0.76 -0.35
N THR A 73 -15.73 1.67 -0.47
CA THR A 73 -15.64 2.78 -1.44
C THR A 73 -14.40 3.63 -1.23
N VAL A 74 -14.13 4.06 0.00
CA VAL A 74 -12.95 4.90 0.30
C VAL A 74 -11.65 4.10 0.10
N ASN A 75 -11.62 2.81 0.47
CA ASN A 75 -10.46 1.94 0.26
C ASN A 75 -10.09 1.85 -1.23
N ILE A 76 -11.08 1.65 -2.09
CA ILE A 76 -10.88 1.56 -3.54
C ILE A 76 -10.43 2.90 -4.12
N TRP A 77 -11.19 3.97 -3.85
CA TRP A 77 -10.95 5.26 -4.48
C TRP A 77 -9.69 5.95 -3.98
N SER A 78 -9.31 5.81 -2.71
CA SER A 78 -8.06 6.38 -2.20
C SER A 78 -6.83 5.82 -2.91
N HIS A 79 -6.79 4.50 -3.13
CA HIS A 79 -5.67 3.87 -3.83
C HIS A 79 -5.76 4.00 -5.36
N LEU A 80 -6.96 4.08 -5.94
CA LEU A 80 -7.11 4.39 -7.37
C LEU A 80 -6.62 5.81 -7.69
N LEU A 81 -6.97 6.78 -6.85
CA LEU A 81 -6.45 8.15 -6.95
C LEU A 81 -4.96 8.21 -6.64
N GLY A 82 -4.47 7.41 -5.69
CA GLY A 82 -3.05 7.25 -5.41
C GLY A 82 -2.28 6.71 -6.62
N PHE A 83 -2.83 5.70 -7.32
CA PHE A 83 -2.26 5.20 -8.56
C PHE A 83 -2.16 6.30 -9.63
N LEU A 84 -3.24 7.05 -9.85
CA LEU A 84 -3.25 8.15 -10.82
C LEU A 84 -2.27 9.27 -10.43
N LEU A 85 -2.15 9.57 -9.15
CA LEU A 85 -1.18 10.53 -8.62
C LEU A 85 0.25 10.10 -8.98
N PHE A 86 0.66 8.87 -8.65
CA PHE A 86 2.03 8.40 -8.94
C PHE A 86 2.28 8.20 -10.42
N PHE A 87 1.26 7.89 -11.20
CA PHE A 87 1.36 7.81 -12.65
C PHE A 87 1.62 9.20 -13.27
N THR A 88 0.83 10.22 -12.89
CA THR A 88 1.01 11.60 -13.38
C THR A 88 2.31 12.22 -12.89
N MET A 89 2.68 11.97 -11.62
CA MET A 89 3.97 12.38 -11.08
C MET A 89 5.12 11.73 -11.85
N GLY A 90 5.01 10.45 -12.20
CA GLY A 90 6.02 9.76 -13.00
C GLY A 90 6.25 10.43 -14.35
N ILE A 91 5.20 10.79 -15.06
CA ILE A 91 5.31 11.53 -16.34
C ILE A 91 5.97 12.90 -16.10
N TYR A 92 5.50 13.64 -15.10
CA TYR A 92 6.04 14.96 -14.79
C TYR A 92 7.52 14.92 -14.42
N ASP A 93 7.93 13.97 -13.57
CA ASP A 93 9.30 13.84 -13.11
C ASP A 93 10.24 13.43 -14.26
N MET A 94 9.81 12.50 -15.12
CA MET A 94 10.62 12.06 -16.26
C MET A 94 10.81 13.15 -17.30
N VAL A 95 9.81 14.01 -17.49
CA VAL A 95 9.83 15.05 -18.54
C VAL A 95 10.43 16.37 -18.04
N PHE A 96 10.20 16.72 -16.78
CA PHE A 96 10.56 18.04 -16.28
C PHE A 96 11.57 18.01 -15.11
N VAL A 97 11.37 17.14 -14.10
CA VAL A 97 12.18 17.22 -12.88
C VAL A 97 13.59 16.65 -13.13
N LEU A 98 13.68 15.39 -13.57
CA LEU A 98 14.97 14.71 -13.76
C LEU A 98 15.88 15.39 -14.81
N PRO A 99 15.37 15.86 -15.97
CA PRO A 99 16.21 16.61 -16.90
C PRO A 99 16.78 17.91 -16.30
N ASN A 100 16.00 18.61 -15.51
CA ASN A 100 16.42 19.88 -14.89
C ASN A 100 17.41 19.69 -13.74
N THR A 101 17.45 18.51 -13.11
CA THR A 101 18.44 18.17 -12.06
C THR A 101 19.73 17.60 -12.63
N GLY A 102 19.85 17.43 -13.95
CA GLY A 102 21.02 16.78 -14.56
C GLY A 102 21.13 15.30 -14.25
N ALA A 103 20.01 14.62 -14.01
CA ALA A 103 19.93 13.21 -13.64
C ALA A 103 20.61 12.30 -14.67
N SER A 104 21.36 11.32 -14.18
CA SER A 104 21.98 10.27 -14.99
C SER A 104 20.96 9.21 -15.46
N GLN A 105 21.36 8.34 -16.40
CA GLN A 105 20.51 7.23 -16.80
C GLN A 105 20.17 6.29 -15.63
N GLU A 106 21.09 6.10 -14.69
CA GLU A 106 20.85 5.30 -13.49
C GLU A 106 19.74 5.93 -12.62
N ASP A 107 19.76 7.24 -12.45
CA ASP A 107 18.74 7.95 -11.69
C ASP A 107 17.34 7.76 -12.30
N TYR A 108 17.22 7.87 -13.63
CA TYR A 108 15.95 7.59 -14.32
C TYR A 108 15.43 6.17 -14.04
N VAL A 109 16.32 5.17 -14.06
CA VAL A 109 15.94 3.77 -13.76
C VAL A 109 15.51 3.64 -12.31
N ILE A 110 16.26 4.18 -11.35
CA ILE A 110 15.98 4.09 -9.91
C ILE A 110 14.65 4.74 -9.55
N TYR A 111 14.37 5.94 -10.08
CA TYR A 111 13.09 6.61 -9.85
C TYR A 111 11.91 5.91 -10.53
N SER A 112 12.12 5.37 -11.75
CA SER A 112 11.11 4.57 -12.42
C SER A 112 10.73 3.33 -11.61
N ILE A 113 11.70 2.62 -11.03
CA ILE A 113 11.47 1.46 -10.16
C ILE A 113 10.63 1.88 -8.95
N GLY A 114 11.00 2.97 -8.26
CA GLY A 114 10.27 3.47 -7.09
C GLY A 114 8.80 3.77 -7.41
N LEU A 115 8.56 4.57 -8.43
CA LEU A 115 7.21 4.94 -8.86
C LEU A 115 6.39 3.75 -9.35
N PHE A 116 7.00 2.83 -10.10
CA PHE A 116 6.34 1.60 -10.54
C PHE A 116 5.91 0.73 -9.35
N CYS A 117 6.76 0.59 -8.34
CA CYS A 117 6.44 -0.16 -7.12
C CYS A 117 5.26 0.45 -6.38
N PHE A 118 5.18 1.78 -6.26
CA PHE A 118 4.03 2.46 -5.65
C PHE A 118 2.74 2.21 -6.43
N GLN A 119 2.78 2.37 -7.75
CA GLN A 119 1.63 2.12 -8.62
C GLN A 119 1.14 0.67 -8.52
N LEU A 120 2.06 -0.29 -8.53
CA LEU A 120 1.70 -1.71 -8.42
C LEU A 120 1.08 -2.04 -7.06
N CYS A 121 1.61 -1.48 -5.97
CA CYS A 121 1.02 -1.59 -4.64
C CYS A 121 -0.43 -1.07 -4.63
N MET A 122 -0.66 0.13 -5.17
CA MET A 122 -2.00 0.73 -5.24
C MET A 122 -2.96 -0.15 -6.06
N LEU A 123 -2.54 -0.67 -7.23
CA LEU A 123 -3.38 -1.52 -8.07
C LEU A 123 -3.71 -2.88 -7.43
N CYS A 124 -2.75 -3.49 -6.72
CA CYS A 124 -3.00 -4.74 -5.98
C CYS A 124 -4.09 -4.53 -4.93
N SER A 125 -4.04 -3.42 -4.22
CA SER A 125 -5.02 -3.06 -3.20
C SER A 125 -6.40 -2.74 -3.81
N VAL A 126 -6.46 -1.92 -4.86
CA VAL A 126 -7.71 -1.68 -5.60
C VAL A 126 -8.34 -3.00 -6.06
N GLY A 127 -7.52 -3.93 -6.58
CA GLY A 127 -7.95 -5.25 -6.98
C GLY A 127 -8.58 -6.03 -5.84
N TYR A 128 -7.92 -6.09 -4.67
CA TYR A 128 -8.48 -6.76 -3.50
C TYR A 128 -9.81 -6.13 -3.07
N HIS A 129 -9.86 -4.84 -2.86
CA HIS A 129 -11.05 -4.15 -2.38
C HIS A 129 -12.22 -4.20 -3.38
N LEU A 130 -11.96 -4.34 -4.68
CA LEU A 130 -13.00 -4.64 -5.68
C LEU A 130 -13.48 -6.09 -5.61
N PHE A 131 -12.57 -7.05 -5.45
CA PHE A 131 -12.87 -8.47 -5.57
C PHE A 131 -13.01 -9.21 -4.23
N CYS A 132 -12.82 -8.53 -3.08
CA CYS A 132 -13.06 -9.13 -1.76
C CYS A 132 -14.47 -9.73 -1.64
N CYS A 133 -15.47 -9.05 -2.23
CA CYS A 133 -16.88 -9.45 -2.26
C CYS A 133 -17.23 -10.54 -3.29
N HIS A 134 -16.23 -11.14 -3.94
CA HIS A 134 -16.46 -12.15 -4.97
C HIS A 134 -17.12 -13.40 -4.38
N ARG A 135 -18.07 -14.01 -5.15
CA ARG A 135 -18.81 -15.23 -4.75
C ARG A 135 -17.91 -16.44 -4.46
N SER A 136 -16.70 -16.47 -5.04
CA SER A 136 -15.70 -17.51 -4.78
C SER A 136 -14.70 -17.02 -3.74
N GLU A 137 -14.67 -17.64 -2.58
CA GLU A 137 -13.68 -17.39 -1.54
C GLU A 137 -12.23 -17.53 -2.05
N LYS A 138 -11.97 -18.52 -2.90
CA LYS A 138 -10.64 -18.71 -3.51
C LYS A 138 -10.20 -17.49 -4.31
N THR A 139 -11.11 -16.84 -5.03
CA THR A 139 -10.81 -15.61 -5.79
C THR A 139 -10.53 -14.45 -4.84
N SER A 140 -11.38 -14.25 -3.83
CA SER A 140 -11.18 -13.22 -2.80
C SER A 140 -9.83 -13.38 -2.09
N ARG A 141 -9.48 -14.60 -1.66
CA ARG A 141 -8.19 -14.90 -1.01
C ARG A 141 -6.98 -14.67 -1.92
N ARG A 142 -7.08 -14.94 -3.23
CA ARG A 142 -5.99 -14.63 -4.17
C ARG A 142 -5.74 -13.14 -4.29
N TRP A 143 -6.79 -12.35 -4.37
CA TRP A 143 -6.67 -10.89 -4.39
C TRP A 143 -6.12 -10.34 -3.06
N MET A 144 -6.54 -10.91 -1.93
CA MET A 144 -5.98 -10.58 -0.61
C MET A 144 -4.48 -10.89 -0.53
N ALA A 145 -4.02 -12.00 -1.12
CA ALA A 145 -2.60 -12.32 -1.21
C ALA A 145 -1.82 -11.28 -2.00
N LEU A 146 -2.37 -10.84 -3.15
CA LEU A 146 -1.75 -9.81 -3.98
C LEU A 146 -1.72 -8.45 -3.26
N ASP A 147 -2.75 -8.10 -2.51
CA ASP A 147 -2.80 -6.87 -1.71
C ASP A 147 -1.69 -6.85 -0.65
N TYR A 148 -1.55 -7.93 0.13
CA TYR A 148 -0.44 -8.04 1.08
C TYR A 148 0.94 -8.02 0.41
N ALA A 149 1.10 -8.74 -0.70
CA ALA A 149 2.34 -8.73 -1.48
C ALA A 149 2.64 -7.32 -2.05
N GLY A 150 1.60 -6.57 -2.41
CA GLY A 150 1.68 -5.18 -2.85
C GLY A 150 2.36 -4.27 -1.83
N ILE A 151 2.13 -4.48 -0.52
CA ILE A 151 2.80 -3.71 0.54
C ILE A 151 4.32 -3.93 0.49
N SER A 152 4.77 -5.16 0.28
CA SER A 152 6.20 -5.47 0.16
C SER A 152 6.82 -4.80 -1.06
N ILE A 153 6.10 -4.79 -2.19
CA ILE A 153 6.52 -4.10 -3.41
C ILE A 153 6.59 -2.58 -3.18
N GLY A 154 5.58 -1.98 -2.57
CA GLY A 154 5.57 -0.56 -2.22
C GLY A 154 6.73 -0.17 -1.29
N THR A 155 7.04 -1.03 -0.32
CA THR A 155 8.18 -0.85 0.59
C THR A 155 9.51 -0.88 -0.18
N LEU A 156 9.67 -1.78 -1.17
CA LEU A 156 10.82 -1.78 -2.07
C LEU A 156 10.96 -0.44 -2.81
N GLY A 157 9.83 0.13 -3.24
CA GLY A 157 9.79 1.44 -3.89
C GLY A 157 10.31 2.60 -3.03
N CYS A 158 10.20 2.51 -1.70
CA CYS A 158 10.84 3.46 -0.78
C CYS A 158 12.34 3.17 -0.59
N TYR A 159 12.70 1.89 -0.45
CA TYR A 159 14.09 1.52 -0.16
C TYR A 159 15.04 1.76 -1.33
N VAL A 160 14.64 1.42 -2.56
CA VAL A 160 15.56 1.47 -3.71
C VAL A 160 16.07 2.88 -3.94
N PRO A 161 15.24 3.92 -4.15
CA PRO A 161 15.75 5.28 -4.33
C PRO A 161 16.43 5.82 -3.08
N GLY A 162 15.87 5.54 -1.89
CA GLY A 162 16.42 6.01 -0.61
C GLY A 162 17.83 5.52 -0.35
N VAL A 163 18.06 4.20 -0.45
CA VAL A 163 19.38 3.60 -0.24
C VAL A 163 20.35 3.98 -1.35
N PHE A 164 19.90 3.99 -2.61
CA PHE A 164 20.75 4.32 -3.74
C PHE A 164 21.37 5.71 -3.58
N HIS A 165 20.59 6.71 -3.28
CA HIS A 165 21.08 8.08 -3.14
C HIS A 165 21.71 8.38 -1.77
N ALA A 166 21.27 7.74 -0.69
CA ALA A 166 21.92 7.87 0.61
C ALA A 166 23.37 7.38 0.56
N PHE A 167 23.62 6.24 -0.06
CA PHE A 167 24.95 5.65 -0.20
C PHE A 167 25.58 5.94 -1.57
N TYR A 168 25.24 7.05 -2.21
CA TYR A 168 25.71 7.41 -3.54
C TYR A 168 27.25 7.42 -3.64
N CYS A 169 27.93 7.96 -2.66
CA CYS A 169 29.39 8.04 -2.59
C CYS A 169 30.04 6.75 -2.03
N ASN A 170 29.29 5.73 -1.66
CA ASN A 170 29.81 4.47 -1.13
C ASN A 170 29.18 3.27 -1.83
N ASN A 171 29.79 2.88 -2.97
CA ASN A 171 29.27 1.83 -3.82
C ASN A 171 29.18 0.47 -3.11
N TYR A 172 30.15 0.15 -2.22
CA TYR A 172 30.13 -1.12 -1.48
C TYR A 172 28.87 -1.22 -0.58
N TRP A 173 28.63 -0.23 0.31
CA TRP A 173 27.48 -0.27 1.20
C TRP A 173 26.17 -0.07 0.49
N ARG A 174 26.14 0.69 -0.62
CA ARG A 174 24.98 0.81 -1.50
C ARG A 174 24.54 -0.57 -1.99
N GLN A 175 25.47 -1.38 -2.53
CA GLN A 175 25.19 -2.73 -3.01
C GLN A 175 24.77 -3.67 -1.88
N VAL A 176 25.49 -3.68 -0.76
CA VAL A 176 25.15 -4.50 0.41
C VAL A 176 23.72 -4.26 0.86
N TYR A 177 23.32 -3.00 1.04
CA TYR A 177 21.98 -2.67 1.51
C TYR A 177 20.90 -2.94 0.47
N LEU A 178 21.12 -2.64 -0.80
CA LEU A 178 20.15 -2.94 -1.87
C LEU A 178 19.91 -4.44 -2.01
N VAL A 179 20.97 -5.25 -2.01
CA VAL A 179 20.85 -6.72 -2.10
C VAL A 179 20.15 -7.29 -0.88
N THR A 180 20.52 -6.83 0.33
CA THR A 180 19.92 -7.32 1.57
C THR A 180 18.42 -6.98 1.63
N VAL A 181 18.05 -5.73 1.32
CA VAL A 181 16.63 -5.31 1.27
C VAL A 181 15.86 -6.10 0.22
N LEU A 182 16.42 -6.28 -0.96
CA LEU A 182 15.77 -7.07 -2.01
C LEU A 182 15.53 -8.51 -1.54
N ALA A 183 16.52 -9.15 -0.95
CA ALA A 183 16.39 -10.51 -0.42
C ALA A 183 15.32 -10.62 0.67
N MET A 184 15.30 -9.67 1.62
CA MET A 184 14.28 -9.63 2.67
C MET A 184 12.87 -9.42 2.11
N ILE A 185 12.70 -8.49 1.17
CA ILE A 185 11.41 -8.19 0.57
C ILE A 185 10.91 -9.38 -0.27
N LEU A 186 11.79 -10.05 -1.02
CA LEU A 186 11.44 -11.27 -1.75
C LEU A 186 11.00 -12.38 -0.80
N ALA A 187 11.71 -12.60 0.31
CA ALA A 187 11.33 -13.59 1.31
C ALA A 187 9.94 -13.30 1.90
N VAL A 188 9.66 -12.04 2.26
CA VAL A 188 8.35 -11.63 2.77
C VAL A 188 7.26 -11.73 1.70
N PHE A 189 7.56 -11.33 0.47
CA PHE A 189 6.64 -11.44 -0.67
C PHE A 189 6.19 -12.89 -0.90
N PHE A 190 7.13 -13.84 -0.98
CA PHE A 190 6.80 -15.26 -1.15
C PHE A 190 6.04 -15.83 0.04
N ALA A 191 6.37 -15.41 1.25
CA ALA A 191 5.60 -15.79 2.41
C ALA A 191 4.15 -15.28 2.35
N GLN A 192 3.93 -14.04 1.93
CA GLN A 192 2.60 -13.41 1.88
C GLN A 192 1.65 -14.03 0.86
N ILE A 193 2.16 -14.52 -0.27
CA ILE A 193 1.33 -15.19 -1.28
C ILE A 193 1.06 -16.66 -0.95
N HIS A 194 1.72 -17.24 0.06
CA HIS A 194 1.52 -18.63 0.44
C HIS A 194 0.15 -18.84 1.11
N PRO A 195 -0.66 -19.87 0.73
CA PRO A 195 -2.03 -20.04 1.22
C PRO A 195 -2.16 -20.12 2.75
N HIS A 196 -1.23 -20.73 3.45
CA HIS A 196 -1.25 -20.82 4.91
C HIS A 196 -1.13 -19.44 5.59
N TYR A 197 -0.38 -18.52 5.01
CA TYR A 197 -0.21 -17.16 5.51
C TYR A 197 -1.49 -16.32 5.51
N LEU A 198 -2.45 -16.66 4.66
CA LEU A 198 -3.73 -15.96 4.55
C LEU A 198 -4.73 -16.36 5.63
N THR A 199 -4.39 -17.34 6.45
CA THR A 199 -5.29 -17.81 7.51
C THR A 199 -5.18 -16.93 8.77
N HIS A 200 -6.26 -16.91 9.57
CA HIS A 200 -6.34 -16.07 10.77
C HIS A 200 -5.21 -16.31 11.79
N PRO A 201 -4.76 -17.57 12.07
CA PRO A 201 -3.67 -17.81 13.01
C PRO A 201 -2.35 -17.11 12.64
N TRP A 202 -2.09 -16.88 11.36
CA TRP A 202 -0.86 -16.27 10.85
C TRP A 202 -0.88 -14.74 10.83
N ARG A 203 -1.98 -14.11 11.23
CA ARG A 203 -2.13 -12.64 11.23
C ARG A 203 -1.03 -11.93 12.02
N ARG A 204 -0.72 -12.44 13.23
CA ARG A 204 0.35 -11.88 14.07
C ARG A 204 1.72 -11.97 13.39
N LEU A 205 2.02 -13.11 12.77
CA LEU A 205 3.29 -13.30 12.06
C LEU A 205 3.42 -12.36 10.86
N ARG A 206 2.34 -12.14 10.09
CA ARG A 206 2.34 -11.14 8.99
C ARG A 206 2.72 -9.75 9.50
N SER A 207 2.13 -9.32 10.61
CA SER A 207 2.45 -8.02 11.21
C SER A 207 3.90 -7.94 11.68
N ILE A 208 4.41 -9.00 12.30
CA ILE A 208 5.82 -9.07 12.74
C ILE A 208 6.76 -8.96 11.54
N MET A 209 6.51 -9.72 10.48
CA MET A 209 7.35 -9.70 9.27
C MET A 209 7.35 -8.31 8.61
N PHE A 210 6.18 -7.68 8.50
CA PHE A 210 6.07 -6.32 7.99
C PHE A 210 6.87 -5.34 8.85
N CYS A 211 6.67 -5.36 10.17
CA CYS A 211 7.42 -4.51 11.10
C CYS A 211 8.93 -4.77 11.04
N SER A 212 9.36 -6.02 10.83
CA SER A 212 10.79 -6.36 10.72
C SER A 212 11.43 -5.75 9.47
N VAL A 213 10.74 -5.81 8.32
CA VAL A 213 11.24 -5.20 7.07
C VAL A 213 11.29 -3.69 7.18
N VAL A 214 10.25 -3.05 7.71
CA VAL A 214 10.23 -1.59 7.91
C VAL A 214 11.30 -1.19 8.95
N GLY A 215 11.39 -1.91 10.07
CA GLY A 215 12.37 -1.65 11.13
C GLY A 215 13.81 -1.86 10.70
N TYR A 216 14.08 -2.78 9.75
CA TYR A 216 15.43 -2.98 9.20
C TYR A 216 16.02 -1.67 8.65
N GLY A 217 15.21 -0.79 8.09
CA GLY A 217 15.67 0.49 7.54
C GLY A 217 16.36 1.42 8.53
N LEU A 218 16.19 1.18 9.84
CA LEU A 218 16.96 1.90 10.86
C LEU A 218 18.46 1.59 10.78
N ILE A 219 18.84 0.37 10.38
CA ILE A 219 20.25 -0.04 10.28
C ILE A 219 20.99 0.78 9.20
N PRO A 220 20.56 0.80 7.92
CA PRO A 220 21.20 1.66 6.93
C PRO A 220 21.08 3.15 7.27
N THR A 221 20.01 3.59 7.92
CA THR A 221 19.86 4.99 8.33
C THR A 221 20.92 5.40 9.37
N LEU A 222 21.09 4.62 10.43
CA LEU A 222 22.10 4.90 11.46
C LEU A 222 23.53 4.81 10.90
N HIS A 223 23.79 3.83 10.03
CA HIS A 223 25.07 3.69 9.36
C HIS A 223 25.35 4.88 8.43
N TRP A 224 24.35 5.35 7.69
CA TRP A 224 24.47 6.54 6.86
C TRP A 224 24.78 7.80 7.68
N VAL A 225 24.12 7.98 8.85
CA VAL A 225 24.41 9.07 9.78
C VAL A 225 25.87 9.00 10.23
N TRP A 226 26.33 7.80 10.60
CA TRP A 226 27.72 7.61 11.04
C TRP A 226 28.74 7.91 9.92
N LEU A 227 28.46 7.48 8.68
CA LEU A 227 29.34 7.74 7.53
C LEU A 227 29.37 9.20 7.08
N ASN A 228 28.43 10.02 7.52
CA ASN A 228 28.36 11.45 7.18
C ASN A 228 28.58 12.34 8.41
N ASP A 229 29.54 11.99 9.26
CA ASP A 229 30.00 12.79 10.42
C ASP A 229 28.96 13.04 11.52
N GLY A 230 27.94 12.16 11.58
CA GLY A 230 26.94 12.19 12.65
C GLY A 230 25.92 13.33 12.52
N PHE A 231 25.25 13.62 13.62
CA PHE A 231 24.17 14.62 13.67
C PHE A 231 24.62 16.08 13.55
N SER A 232 25.92 16.38 13.61
CA SER A 232 26.47 17.72 13.38
C SER A 232 26.57 18.11 11.91
N SER A 233 26.50 17.13 10.99
CA SER A 233 26.55 17.34 9.55
C SER A 233 25.27 18.03 9.03
N GLU A 234 25.42 19.04 8.20
CA GLU A 234 24.31 19.75 7.55
C GLU A 234 23.47 18.80 6.69
N LEU A 235 24.13 17.86 5.99
CA LEU A 235 23.47 16.82 5.21
C LEU A 235 22.54 15.96 6.09
N VAL A 236 23.05 15.50 7.23
CA VAL A 236 22.28 14.67 8.16
C VAL A 236 21.12 15.46 8.73
N GLN A 237 21.34 16.71 9.14
CA GLN A 237 20.30 17.59 9.68
C GLN A 237 19.19 17.88 8.64
N ALA A 238 19.53 17.99 7.36
CA ALA A 238 18.56 18.21 6.29
C ALA A 238 17.67 16.98 6.01
N PHE A 239 18.22 15.75 6.12
CA PHE A 239 17.51 14.55 5.67
C PHE A 239 16.96 13.67 6.78
N ILE A 240 17.52 13.65 7.99
CA ILE A 240 16.99 12.85 9.11
C ILE A 240 15.53 13.20 9.44
N PRO A 241 15.09 14.48 9.48
CA PRO A 241 13.68 14.78 9.72
C PRO A 241 12.73 14.15 8.67
N ARG A 242 13.20 13.99 7.44
CA ARG A 242 12.41 13.35 6.35
C ARG A 242 12.30 11.86 6.57
N VAL A 243 13.38 11.19 6.96
CA VAL A 243 13.37 9.77 7.31
C VAL A 243 12.49 9.53 8.53
N LEU A 244 12.59 10.34 9.57
CA LEU A 244 11.73 10.28 10.75
C LEU A 244 10.25 10.50 10.38
N GLY A 245 9.96 11.40 9.43
CA GLY A 245 8.62 11.62 8.90
C GLY A 245 8.03 10.35 8.25
N ILE A 246 8.83 9.60 7.48
CA ILE A 246 8.40 8.32 6.90
C ILE A 246 8.01 7.34 8.00
N TYR A 247 8.87 7.16 9.01
CA TYR A 247 8.59 6.25 10.13
C TYR A 247 7.40 6.70 10.97
N ALA A 248 7.24 8.01 11.19
CA ALA A 248 6.12 8.56 11.94
C ALA A 248 4.78 8.30 11.23
N ILE A 249 4.71 8.54 9.91
CA ILE A 249 3.49 8.26 9.12
C ILE A 249 3.20 6.75 9.11
N ALA A 250 4.22 5.91 8.89
CA ALA A 250 4.07 4.46 8.90
C ALA A 250 3.60 3.93 10.25
N ALA A 251 4.21 4.39 11.35
CA ALA A 251 3.84 3.99 12.71
C ALA A 251 2.43 4.44 13.07
N LEU A 252 2.06 5.69 12.77
CA LEU A 252 0.72 6.23 12.99
C LEU A 252 -0.32 5.40 12.26
N GLY A 253 -0.11 5.15 10.97
CA GLY A 253 -1.03 4.35 10.16
C GLY A 253 -1.15 2.92 10.69
N PHE A 254 -0.05 2.29 11.04
CA PHE A 254 -0.05 0.92 11.58
C PHE A 254 -0.77 0.83 12.94
N VAL A 255 -0.55 1.79 13.84
CA VAL A 255 -1.24 1.84 15.14
C VAL A 255 -2.74 2.02 14.96
N ILE A 256 -3.19 2.93 14.09
CA ILE A 256 -4.60 3.14 13.75
C ILE A 256 -5.21 1.85 13.19
N TYR A 257 -4.54 1.22 12.22
CA TYR A 257 -5.00 -0.02 11.59
C TYR A 257 -5.18 -1.18 12.60
N VAL A 258 -4.19 -1.40 13.47
CA VAL A 258 -4.21 -2.51 14.43
C VAL A 258 -5.20 -2.26 15.57
N SER A 259 -5.30 -1.02 16.06
CA SER A 259 -6.20 -0.63 17.15
C SER A 259 -7.66 -0.56 16.74
N LYS A 260 -7.93 -0.49 15.41
CA LYS A 260 -9.27 -0.27 14.84
C LYS A 260 -9.95 1.00 15.40
N VAL A 261 -9.16 2.04 15.60
CA VAL A 261 -9.63 3.36 16.03
C VAL A 261 -9.81 4.23 14.78
N PRO A 262 -10.94 4.95 14.60
CA PRO A 262 -11.95 5.27 15.63
C PRO A 262 -13.17 4.32 15.70
N GLU A 263 -13.41 3.43 14.72
CA GLU A 263 -14.63 2.62 14.63
C GLU A 263 -14.84 1.69 15.85
N ARG A 264 -13.79 1.35 16.58
CA ARG A 264 -13.88 0.57 17.83
C ARG A 264 -14.71 1.29 18.91
N TYR A 265 -14.65 2.64 18.93
CA TYR A 265 -15.39 3.46 19.89
C TYR A 265 -16.75 3.91 19.36
N PHE A 266 -16.96 3.86 18.05
CA PHE A 266 -18.17 4.28 17.36
C PHE A 266 -18.68 3.19 16.41
N PRO A 267 -19.02 1.97 16.91
CA PRO A 267 -19.46 0.87 16.08
C PRO A 267 -20.69 1.25 15.24
N GLY A 268 -20.65 0.92 13.96
CA GLY A 268 -21.74 1.20 13.01
C GLY A 268 -21.85 2.64 12.51
N GLN A 269 -21.17 3.61 13.14
CA GLN A 269 -21.23 5.00 12.68
C GLN A 269 -20.26 5.30 11.54
N LEU A 270 -19.17 4.52 11.43
CA LEU A 270 -18.10 4.71 10.44
C LEU A 270 -18.11 3.61 9.37
N ASN A 271 -19.28 3.08 9.06
CA ASN A 271 -19.43 2.01 8.08
C ASN A 271 -18.92 2.40 6.67
N TYR A 272 -19.19 3.63 6.25
CA TYR A 272 -18.90 4.10 4.91
C TYR A 272 -17.67 5.01 4.82
N MET A 273 -17.37 5.78 5.87
CA MET A 273 -16.28 6.76 5.86
C MET A 273 -15.65 6.90 7.24
N GLY A 274 -14.33 7.05 7.29
CA GLY A 274 -13.56 7.37 8.49
C GLY A 274 -13.08 6.16 9.30
N SER A 275 -13.24 4.93 8.81
CA SER A 275 -12.72 3.74 9.50
C SER A 275 -11.18 3.68 9.47
N SER A 276 -10.60 2.97 10.44
CA SER A 276 -9.15 2.82 10.59
C SER A 276 -8.46 2.31 9.33
N HIS A 277 -9.09 1.40 8.60
CA HIS A 277 -8.55 0.85 7.36
C HIS A 277 -8.48 1.90 6.26
N GLN A 278 -9.50 2.73 6.15
CA GLN A 278 -9.54 3.85 5.19
C GLN A 278 -8.48 4.91 5.51
N VAL A 279 -8.29 5.22 6.79
CA VAL A 279 -7.22 6.14 7.24
C VAL A 279 -5.83 5.55 6.92
N TRP A 280 -5.64 4.25 7.13
CA TRP A 280 -4.42 3.54 6.74
C TRP A 280 -4.12 3.71 5.25
N HIS A 281 -5.10 3.52 4.37
CA HIS A 281 -4.95 3.71 2.92
C HIS A 281 -4.47 5.10 2.55
N ILE A 282 -5.09 6.13 3.14
CA ILE A 282 -4.71 7.53 2.88
C ILE A 282 -3.29 7.81 3.39
N LEU A 283 -2.95 7.35 4.59
CA LEU A 283 -1.61 7.53 5.16
C LEU A 283 -0.54 6.80 4.35
N LEU A 284 -0.86 5.65 3.75
CA LEU A 284 0.06 4.93 2.87
C LEU A 284 0.38 5.74 1.59
N VAL A 285 -0.62 6.36 0.96
CA VAL A 285 -0.41 7.26 -0.18
C VAL A 285 0.45 8.46 0.24
N CYS A 286 0.15 9.07 1.39
CA CYS A 286 0.94 10.18 1.93
C CYS A 286 2.40 9.77 2.22
N MET A 287 2.62 8.57 2.77
CA MET A 287 3.95 8.03 3.05
C MET A 287 4.76 7.83 1.76
N PHE A 288 4.17 7.24 0.72
CA PHE A 288 4.83 7.04 -0.57
C PHE A 288 5.15 8.37 -1.26
N TYR A 289 4.22 9.32 -1.20
CA TYR A 289 4.48 10.68 -1.69
C TYR A 289 5.65 11.34 -0.95
N TRP A 290 5.69 11.23 0.37
CA TRP A 290 6.78 11.76 1.19
C TRP A 290 8.11 11.07 0.90
N CYS A 291 8.13 9.74 0.74
CA CYS A 291 9.31 8.96 0.30
C CYS A 291 9.83 9.48 -1.04
N HIS A 292 8.96 9.61 -2.02
CA HIS A 292 9.32 10.06 -3.36
C HIS A 292 9.91 11.47 -3.36
N ARG A 293 9.24 12.41 -2.68
CA ARG A 293 9.74 13.79 -2.54
C ARG A 293 11.08 13.87 -1.79
N SER A 294 11.28 13.00 -0.82
CA SER A 294 12.56 12.94 -0.09
C SER A 294 13.69 12.38 -0.96
N ALA A 295 13.37 11.40 -1.81
CA ALA A 295 14.31 10.84 -2.76
C ALA A 295 14.75 11.89 -3.82
N LEU A 296 13.83 12.67 -4.37
CA LEU A 296 14.16 13.76 -5.31
C LEU A 296 15.06 14.80 -4.68
N LEU A 297 14.83 15.14 -3.42
CA LEU A 297 15.67 16.13 -2.72
C LEU A 297 17.09 15.64 -2.46
N ILE A 298 17.27 14.35 -2.13
CA ILE A 298 18.62 13.80 -1.94
C ILE A 298 19.35 13.66 -3.28
N LEU A 299 18.63 13.39 -4.39
CA LEU A 299 19.17 13.42 -5.74
C LEU A 299 19.71 14.81 -6.05
N ASP A 300 18.89 15.84 -5.94
CA ASP A 300 19.28 17.23 -6.20
C ASP A 300 20.49 17.65 -5.34
N TYR A 301 20.48 17.29 -4.05
CA TYR A 301 21.63 17.52 -3.18
C TYR A 301 22.91 16.86 -3.72
N ARG A 302 22.82 15.59 -4.15
CA ARG A 302 24.01 14.83 -4.65
C ARG A 302 24.54 15.39 -5.95
N HIS A 303 23.70 15.91 -6.82
CA HIS A 303 24.16 16.58 -8.04
C HIS A 303 24.91 17.90 -7.74
N ASN A 304 24.45 18.64 -6.75
CA ASN A 304 25.09 19.90 -6.33
C ASN A 304 26.33 19.69 -5.42
N HIS A 305 26.48 18.49 -4.82
CA HIS A 305 27.58 18.14 -3.93
C HIS A 305 28.18 16.79 -4.40
N PRO A 306 29.08 16.81 -5.40
CA PRO A 306 29.71 15.60 -5.90
C PRO A 306 30.51 14.89 -4.81
N CYS A 307 30.69 13.59 -4.98
CA CYS A 307 31.45 12.79 -4.02
C CYS A 307 32.88 13.31 -3.91
N PRO A 308 33.46 13.34 -2.71
CA PRO A 308 34.89 13.60 -2.55
C PRO A 308 35.66 12.60 -3.40
N ASP A 309 36.60 13.08 -4.21
CA ASP A 309 37.47 12.21 -4.98
C ASP A 309 38.15 11.26 -3.99
N LEU A 310 37.90 9.98 -4.13
CA LEU A 310 38.72 8.95 -3.49
C LEU A 310 40.09 9.09 -4.14
N HIS A 311 40.99 9.88 -3.53
CA HIS A 311 42.39 9.88 -3.92
C HIS A 311 42.81 8.41 -3.93
N VAL A 312 43.05 7.93 -5.12
CA VAL A 312 43.69 6.66 -5.37
C VAL A 312 45.03 6.71 -4.63
N HIS A 313 45.06 6.09 -3.47
CA HIS A 313 46.34 5.75 -2.86
C HIS A 313 46.93 4.65 -3.77
N THR A 314 47.71 5.12 -4.71
CA THR A 314 48.71 4.30 -5.46
C THR A 314 49.73 3.66 -4.54
#